data_4231e296cd5395779631aa3102cba746
#
_entry.id   4231e296cd5395779631aa3102cba746
#
_cell.length_a   1.000
_cell.length_b   1.000
_cell.length_c   1.000
_cell.angle_alpha   90.00
_cell.angle_beta   90.00
_cell.angle_gamma   90.00
#
_symmetry.space_group_name_H-M   'P 1'
#
loop_
_entity.id
_entity.type
_entity.pdbx_description
1 polymer ?
#
loop_
_entity_poly.entity_id
_entity_poly.type
_entity_poly.pdbx_seq_one_letter_code
_entity_poly.pdbx_strand_id
1 'polypeptide(L)'
;MVRLILALVAGLVGAAAVHIATIFAIPLMAENNAWGRLARIAELHQVARIDSLIGSNAGAIGRLDKPGTHDFAFIDPAFVTAACRFSLVDGPVRMQATGRIDFWSASIYSRSGDNLYSINDRSAVDGQFDLLVATPEQLSEAGTSDEREETSIPVGVDIDEGYLTLRILVDEESKRPDVDAFVHSVTCAPAAPPGAKAGNASEG
;
A
#
# COMPACT_ATOMS: atom_id res chain seq x y z
N MET A 1 -12.85 56.07 -10.97
CA MET A 1 -11.63 55.27 -11.04
C MET A 1 -11.34 54.55 -9.72
N VAL A 2 -11.25 55.21 -8.57
CA VAL A 2 -10.93 54.55 -7.26
C VAL A 2 -11.90 53.42 -6.89
N ARG A 3 -13.22 53.62 -7.08
CA ARG A 3 -14.23 52.56 -6.78
C ARG A 3 -14.07 51.31 -7.66
N LEU A 4 -13.67 51.52 -8.92
CA LEU A 4 -13.43 50.40 -9.85
C LEU A 4 -12.16 49.62 -9.46
N ILE A 5 -11.11 50.33 -9.07
CA ILE A 5 -9.86 49.71 -8.58
C ILE A 5 -10.12 48.93 -7.30
N LEU A 6 -10.87 49.51 -6.35
CA LEU A 6 -11.25 48.82 -5.11
C LEU A 6 -12.08 47.55 -5.37
N ALA A 7 -13.05 47.62 -6.29
CA ALA A 7 -13.85 46.46 -6.67
C ALA A 7 -12.99 45.37 -7.32
N LEU A 8 -12.04 45.73 -8.15
CA LEU A 8 -11.13 44.82 -8.84
C LEU A 8 -10.17 44.13 -7.84
N VAL A 9 -9.62 44.90 -6.89
CA VAL A 9 -8.75 44.37 -5.83
C VAL A 9 -9.55 43.40 -4.91
N ALA A 10 -10.74 43.81 -4.48
CA ALA A 10 -11.61 42.98 -3.66
C ALA A 10 -11.99 41.66 -4.38
N GLY A 11 -12.28 41.75 -5.69
CA GLY A 11 -12.56 40.56 -6.51
C GLY A 11 -11.37 39.63 -6.64
N LEU A 12 -10.17 40.15 -6.84
CA LEU A 12 -8.93 39.36 -6.89
C LEU A 12 -8.62 38.68 -5.56
N VAL A 13 -8.75 39.39 -4.45
CA VAL A 13 -8.55 38.84 -3.11
C VAL A 13 -9.59 37.74 -2.83
N GLY A 14 -10.86 37.96 -3.16
CA GLY A 14 -11.91 36.98 -3.01
C GLY A 14 -11.65 35.71 -3.87
N ALA A 15 -11.26 35.92 -5.13
CA ALA A 15 -10.92 34.79 -6.03
C ALA A 15 -9.71 33.98 -5.51
N ALA A 16 -8.68 34.68 -5.02
CA ALA A 16 -7.51 34.00 -4.42
C ALA A 16 -7.89 33.21 -3.16
N ALA A 17 -8.72 33.78 -2.30
CA ALA A 17 -9.18 33.10 -1.09
C ALA A 17 -10.00 31.82 -1.40
N VAL A 18 -10.93 31.92 -2.37
CA VAL A 18 -11.72 30.76 -2.82
C VAL A 18 -10.81 29.69 -3.47
N HIS A 19 -9.86 30.12 -4.30
CA HIS A 19 -8.91 29.20 -4.95
C HIS A 19 -8.08 28.42 -3.93
N ILE A 20 -7.51 29.12 -2.94
CA ILE A 20 -6.74 28.50 -1.86
C ILE A 20 -7.63 27.52 -1.05
N ALA A 21 -8.82 27.97 -0.65
CA ALA A 21 -9.74 27.12 0.10
C ALA A 21 -10.12 25.85 -0.68
N THR A 22 -10.34 25.96 -1.99
CA THR A 22 -10.65 24.82 -2.85
C THR A 22 -9.48 23.84 -2.93
N ILE A 23 -8.24 24.33 -3.11
CA ILE A 23 -7.04 23.47 -3.19
C ILE A 23 -6.87 22.67 -1.89
N PHE A 24 -7.09 23.28 -0.73
CA PHE A 24 -6.99 22.56 0.55
C PHE A 24 -8.19 21.65 0.83
N ALA A 25 -9.38 21.97 0.31
CA ALA A 25 -10.57 21.16 0.51
C ALA A 25 -10.58 19.89 -0.37
N ILE A 26 -10.04 19.95 -1.60
CA ILE A 26 -10.05 18.82 -2.55
C ILE A 26 -9.45 17.54 -1.94
N PRO A 27 -8.26 17.53 -1.33
CA PRO A 27 -7.67 16.31 -0.76
C PRO A 27 -8.52 15.71 0.38
N LEU A 28 -9.16 16.57 1.17
CA LEU A 28 -9.97 16.16 2.32
C LEU A 28 -11.32 15.56 1.91
N MET A 29 -11.87 16.02 0.76
CA MET A 29 -13.19 15.61 0.25
C MET A 29 -13.11 14.58 -0.88
N ALA A 30 -11.91 14.32 -1.42
CA ALA A 30 -11.74 13.38 -2.53
C ALA A 30 -11.79 11.94 -2.03
N GLU A 31 -12.94 11.28 -2.18
CA GLU A 31 -13.08 9.83 -1.95
C GLU A 31 -12.30 8.99 -2.98
N ASN A 32 -11.83 9.60 -4.05
CA ASN A 32 -11.10 8.95 -5.14
C ASN A 32 -9.58 8.94 -4.91
N ASN A 33 -9.16 8.72 -3.67
CA ASN A 33 -7.75 8.48 -3.31
C ASN A 33 -7.36 7.00 -3.54
N ALA A 34 -6.09 6.66 -3.35
CA ALA A 34 -5.60 5.29 -3.53
C ALA A 34 -6.31 4.28 -2.61
N TRP A 35 -6.62 4.66 -1.38
CA TRP A 35 -7.39 3.84 -0.45
C TRP A 35 -8.77 3.47 -1.01
N GLY A 36 -9.54 4.46 -1.48
CA GLY A 36 -10.86 4.22 -2.07
C GLY A 36 -10.80 3.40 -3.35
N ARG A 37 -9.75 3.58 -4.18
CA ARG A 37 -9.54 2.76 -5.38
C ARG A 37 -9.22 1.31 -5.03
N LEU A 38 -8.34 1.08 -4.06
CA LEU A 38 -8.03 -0.26 -3.56
C LEU A 38 -9.27 -0.94 -2.95
N ALA A 39 -10.14 -0.17 -2.28
CA ALA A 39 -11.38 -0.69 -1.71
C ALA A 39 -12.34 -1.29 -2.74
N ARG A 40 -12.27 -0.85 -3.99
CA ARG A 40 -13.11 -1.37 -5.08
C ARG A 40 -12.61 -2.68 -5.67
N ILE A 41 -11.32 -3.02 -5.46
CA ILE A 41 -10.69 -4.19 -6.09
C ILE A 41 -10.32 -5.30 -5.12
N ALA A 42 -10.16 -4.99 -3.83
CA ALA A 42 -9.82 -5.97 -2.80
C ALA A 42 -10.42 -5.58 -1.44
N GLU A 43 -10.76 -6.58 -0.66
CA GLU A 43 -11.19 -6.42 0.72
C GLU A 43 -10.01 -6.02 1.63
N LEU A 44 -10.31 -5.71 2.89
CA LEU A 44 -9.29 -5.46 3.91
C LEU A 44 -8.45 -6.72 4.11
N HIS A 45 -7.14 -6.55 4.28
CA HIS A 45 -6.18 -7.65 4.43
C HIS A 45 -6.08 -8.61 3.22
N GLN A 46 -6.59 -8.18 2.06
CA GLN A 46 -6.39 -8.91 0.81
C GLN A 46 -5.40 -8.18 -0.10
N VAL A 47 -4.52 -8.97 -0.71
CA VAL A 47 -3.53 -8.46 -1.65
C VAL A 47 -4.17 -8.26 -3.02
N ALA A 48 -4.14 -7.02 -3.51
CA ALA A 48 -4.52 -6.68 -4.87
C ALA A 48 -3.27 -6.57 -5.74
N ARG A 49 -3.26 -7.21 -6.90
CA ARG A 49 -2.24 -7.02 -7.92
C ARG A 49 -2.67 -5.90 -8.86
N ILE A 50 -1.75 -4.97 -9.11
CA ILE A 50 -1.95 -3.82 -9.97
C ILE A 50 -0.91 -3.89 -11.09
N ASP A 51 -1.33 -4.33 -12.28
CA ASP A 51 -0.46 -4.43 -13.45
C ASP A 51 -0.77 -3.33 -14.46
N SER A 52 0.25 -2.93 -15.22
CA SER A 52 0.01 -2.20 -16.45
C SER A 52 -0.61 -3.15 -17.50
N LEU A 53 -1.63 -2.69 -18.19
CA LEU A 53 -2.26 -3.44 -19.28
C LEU A 53 -1.32 -3.60 -20.51
N ILE A 54 -0.18 -2.92 -20.51
CA ILE A 54 0.82 -2.91 -21.57
C ILE A 54 1.79 -4.04 -21.28
N GLY A 55 1.60 -5.20 -21.90
CA GLY A 55 2.53 -6.34 -21.81
C GLY A 55 1.95 -7.66 -21.32
N SER A 56 0.75 -7.68 -20.76
CA SER A 56 0.07 -8.95 -20.55
C SER A 56 -0.37 -9.49 -21.90
N ASN A 57 0.31 -10.56 -22.38
CA ASN A 57 -0.05 -11.28 -23.57
C ASN A 57 -1.56 -11.43 -23.70
N ALA A 58 -2.08 -11.14 -24.90
CA ALA A 58 -3.49 -11.07 -25.30
C ALA A 58 -4.37 -12.30 -25.00
N GLY A 59 -3.92 -13.23 -24.17
CA GLY A 59 -4.73 -14.34 -23.64
C GLY A 59 -5.64 -13.96 -22.47
N ALA A 60 -5.54 -12.74 -21.95
CA ALA A 60 -6.30 -12.25 -20.80
C ALA A 60 -7.42 -11.27 -21.17
N ILE A 61 -8.00 -11.38 -22.39
CA ILE A 61 -9.18 -10.60 -22.81
C ILE A 61 -10.37 -10.76 -21.83
N GLY A 62 -10.38 -11.82 -21.01
CA GLY A 62 -11.41 -12.01 -19.97
C GLY A 62 -11.18 -11.24 -18.66
N ARG A 63 -10.08 -10.46 -18.51
CA ARG A 63 -9.82 -9.66 -17.30
C ARG A 63 -10.17 -8.18 -17.42
N LEU A 64 -10.55 -7.73 -18.60
CA LEU A 64 -11.00 -6.35 -18.85
C LEU A 64 -12.35 -6.04 -18.18
N ASP A 65 -13.08 -7.06 -17.76
CA ASP A 65 -14.41 -6.92 -17.19
C ASP A 65 -14.41 -6.90 -15.62
N LYS A 66 -13.23 -6.94 -14.97
CA LYS A 66 -13.21 -6.70 -13.51
C LYS A 66 -13.33 -5.20 -13.26
N PRO A 67 -14.40 -4.76 -12.56
CA PRO A 67 -14.50 -3.38 -12.08
C PRO A 67 -13.23 -3.02 -11.30
N GLY A 68 -12.56 -1.92 -11.65
CA GLY A 68 -11.43 -1.41 -10.89
C GLY A 68 -10.06 -1.43 -11.59
N THR A 69 -9.85 -2.22 -12.65
CA THR A 69 -8.56 -2.21 -13.37
C THR A 69 -8.27 -0.88 -14.08
N HIS A 70 -9.30 -0.09 -14.41
CA HIS A 70 -9.17 1.25 -14.99
C HIS A 70 -8.90 2.35 -13.96
N ASP A 71 -8.99 2.05 -12.67
CA ASP A 71 -8.82 3.04 -11.61
C ASP A 71 -7.35 3.46 -11.41
N PHE A 72 -6.40 2.71 -11.97
CA PHE A 72 -4.97 2.97 -11.89
C PHE A 72 -4.41 3.29 -13.29
N ALA A 73 -4.70 4.49 -13.80
CA ALA A 73 -4.43 4.88 -15.18
C ALA A 73 -2.94 5.09 -15.53
N PHE A 74 -2.06 5.26 -14.52
CA PHE A 74 -0.64 5.57 -14.72
C PHE A 74 0.25 4.55 -14.01
N ILE A 75 0.19 3.30 -14.46
CA ILE A 75 1.03 2.23 -13.93
C ILE A 75 2.30 2.20 -14.78
N ASP A 76 3.45 2.25 -14.11
CA ASP A 76 4.75 2.09 -14.75
C ASP A 76 4.88 0.65 -15.27
N PRO A 77 5.09 0.44 -16.57
CA PRO A 77 5.17 -0.91 -17.14
C PRO A 77 6.41 -1.70 -16.70
N ALA A 78 7.44 -1.01 -16.17
CA ALA A 78 8.63 -1.67 -15.62
C ALA A 78 8.38 -2.29 -14.25
N PHE A 79 7.23 -2.05 -13.63
CA PHE A 79 6.92 -2.56 -12.30
C PHE A 79 5.64 -3.37 -12.27
N VAL A 80 5.69 -4.47 -11.53
CA VAL A 80 4.50 -5.13 -11.00
C VAL A 80 4.26 -4.61 -9.59
N THR A 81 3.03 -4.22 -9.30
CA THR A 81 2.69 -3.67 -7.99
C THR A 81 1.67 -4.59 -7.30
N ALA A 82 1.96 -4.96 -6.07
CA ALA A 82 0.99 -5.53 -5.15
C ALA A 82 0.61 -4.46 -4.12
N ALA A 83 -0.65 -4.42 -3.72
CA ALA A 83 -1.11 -3.51 -2.68
C ALA A 83 -2.06 -4.20 -1.72
N CYS A 84 -2.02 -3.81 -0.46
CA CYS A 84 -2.92 -4.31 0.57
C CYS A 84 -3.39 -3.17 1.45
N ARG A 85 -4.71 -3.10 1.71
CA ARG A 85 -5.28 -2.24 2.75
C ARG A 85 -5.31 -3.00 4.06
N PHE A 86 -4.99 -2.32 5.14
CA PHE A 86 -4.95 -2.92 6.47
C PHE A 86 -5.57 -2.00 7.53
N SER A 87 -5.98 -2.61 8.65
CA SER A 87 -6.37 -1.93 9.89
C SER A 87 -5.52 -2.45 11.03
N LEU A 88 -5.08 -1.54 11.90
CA LEU A 88 -4.33 -1.83 13.13
C LEU A 88 -5.21 -1.78 14.38
N VAL A 89 -6.52 -1.55 14.22
CA VAL A 89 -7.46 -1.45 15.35
C VAL A 89 -7.51 -2.76 16.15
N ASP A 90 -7.46 -3.90 15.45
CA ASP A 90 -7.54 -5.23 16.09
C ASP A 90 -6.16 -5.85 16.35
N GLY A 91 -5.07 -5.15 16.05
CA GLY A 91 -3.71 -5.60 16.29
C GLY A 91 -2.75 -5.36 15.13
N PRO A 92 -1.48 -5.80 15.27
CA PRO A 92 -0.47 -5.71 14.24
C PRO A 92 -0.85 -6.47 12.97
N VAL A 93 -0.29 -6.03 11.83
CA VAL A 93 -0.47 -6.70 10.54
C VAL A 93 0.90 -7.10 9.98
N ARG A 94 1.03 -8.35 9.57
CA ARG A 94 2.23 -8.86 8.91
C ARG A 94 2.03 -8.94 7.41
N MET A 95 3.03 -8.45 6.69
CA MET A 95 3.10 -8.51 5.24
C MET A 95 4.41 -9.15 4.84
N GLN A 96 4.35 -10.27 4.15
CA GLN A 96 5.52 -11.05 3.78
C GLN A 96 5.36 -11.68 2.40
N ALA A 97 6.49 -12.04 1.78
CA ALA A 97 6.53 -12.84 0.57
C ALA A 97 7.63 -13.88 0.67
N THR A 98 7.45 -15.00 -0.04
CA THR A 98 8.46 -16.06 -0.12
C THR A 98 9.26 -15.93 -1.41
N GLY A 99 10.54 -16.27 -1.33
CA GLY A 99 11.46 -16.19 -2.46
C GLY A 99 12.32 -14.92 -2.47
N ARG A 100 13.23 -14.87 -3.44
CA ARG A 100 14.10 -13.72 -3.67
C ARG A 100 13.83 -13.13 -5.04
N ILE A 101 13.89 -11.82 -5.10
CA ILE A 101 13.77 -11.06 -6.33
C ILE A 101 14.85 -9.98 -6.34
N ASP A 102 15.32 -9.57 -7.52
CA ASP A 102 16.47 -8.67 -7.65
C ASP A 102 16.22 -7.30 -7.06
N PHE A 103 14.99 -6.79 -7.21
CA PHE A 103 14.62 -5.49 -6.66
C PHE A 103 13.14 -5.44 -6.28
N TRP A 104 12.90 -5.02 -5.05
CA TRP A 104 11.58 -4.60 -4.60
C TRP A 104 11.67 -3.34 -3.74
N SER A 105 10.58 -2.60 -3.69
CA SER A 105 10.39 -1.50 -2.77
C SER A 105 8.98 -1.52 -2.19
N ALA A 106 8.88 -1.29 -0.90
CA ALA A 106 7.62 -1.23 -0.18
C ALA A 106 7.43 0.14 0.46
N SER A 107 6.21 0.65 0.40
CA SER A 107 5.85 1.92 1.05
C SER A 107 4.52 1.78 1.77
N ILE A 108 4.45 2.32 2.97
CA ILE A 108 3.27 2.36 3.82
C ILE A 108 2.71 3.76 3.81
N TYR A 109 1.42 3.85 3.59
CA TYR A 109 0.68 5.10 3.50
C TYR A 109 -0.48 5.12 4.50
N SER A 110 -0.79 6.32 4.99
CA SER A 110 -2.05 6.56 5.69
C SER A 110 -3.25 6.39 4.76
N ARG A 111 -4.44 6.30 5.32
CA ARG A 111 -5.70 6.32 4.54
C ARG A 111 -5.84 7.57 3.67
N SER A 112 -5.29 8.71 4.10
CA SER A 112 -5.26 9.97 3.34
C SER A 112 -4.23 9.97 2.21
N GLY A 113 -3.26 9.06 2.21
CA GLY A 113 -2.23 8.94 1.20
C GLY A 113 -0.87 9.52 1.59
N ASP A 114 -0.68 9.90 2.85
CA ASP A 114 0.61 10.34 3.36
C ASP A 114 1.57 9.17 3.44
N ASN A 115 2.78 9.32 2.90
CA ASN A 115 3.81 8.30 3.02
C ASN A 115 4.39 8.33 4.45
N LEU A 116 4.27 7.21 5.17
CA LEU A 116 4.71 7.07 6.55
C LEU A 116 6.03 6.33 6.66
N TYR A 117 6.28 5.36 5.76
CA TYR A 117 7.47 4.54 5.76
C TYR A 117 7.78 3.99 4.37
N SER A 118 9.06 3.85 4.06
CA SER A 118 9.50 3.21 2.82
C SER A 118 10.78 2.43 3.05
N ILE A 119 10.86 1.25 2.44
CA ILE A 119 12.00 0.34 2.52
C ILE A 119 12.19 -0.37 1.18
N ASN A 120 13.38 -0.92 0.95
CA ASN A 120 13.68 -1.73 -0.22
C ASN A 120 14.49 -2.98 0.16
N ASP A 121 14.75 -3.83 -0.82
CA ASP A 121 15.51 -5.07 -0.72
C ASP A 121 16.87 -4.91 -0.02
N ARG A 122 17.57 -3.79 -0.24
CA ARG A 122 18.90 -3.53 0.32
C ARG A 122 18.91 -3.27 1.82
N SER A 123 17.79 -2.79 2.35
CA SER A 123 17.62 -2.48 3.78
C SER A 123 16.95 -3.62 4.54
N ALA A 124 16.48 -4.65 3.83
CA ALA A 124 15.81 -5.80 4.40
C ALA A 124 16.81 -6.86 4.88
N VAL A 125 16.41 -7.63 5.87
CA VAL A 125 17.19 -8.78 6.36
C VAL A 125 17.25 -9.84 5.26
N ASP A 126 18.44 -10.17 4.81
CA ASP A 126 18.68 -11.12 3.70
C ASP A 126 17.93 -10.80 2.40
N GLY A 127 17.52 -9.54 2.19
CA GLY A 127 16.73 -9.11 1.03
C GLY A 127 15.30 -9.64 1.02
N GLN A 128 14.82 -10.24 2.11
CA GLN A 128 13.48 -10.79 2.22
C GLN A 128 12.45 -9.70 2.52
N PHE A 129 11.29 -9.82 1.89
CA PHE A 129 10.15 -8.95 2.19
C PHE A 129 9.33 -9.53 3.34
N ASP A 130 9.53 -8.97 4.54
CA ASP A 130 8.78 -9.35 5.74
C ASP A 130 8.68 -8.14 6.68
N LEU A 131 7.50 -7.55 6.76
CA LEU A 131 7.21 -6.37 7.56
C LEU A 131 6.12 -6.68 8.59
N LEU A 132 6.38 -6.29 9.83
CA LEU A 132 5.38 -6.25 10.90
C LEU A 132 4.97 -4.79 11.12
N VAL A 133 3.79 -4.42 10.65
CA VAL A 133 3.23 -3.07 10.78
C VAL A 133 2.36 -3.02 12.03
N ALA A 134 2.62 -2.05 12.90
CA ALA A 134 1.92 -1.92 14.18
C ALA A 134 1.93 -0.48 14.67
N THR A 135 1.10 -0.15 15.64
CA THR A 135 1.24 1.11 16.37
C THR A 135 2.45 1.05 17.34
N PRO A 136 2.99 2.19 17.77
CA PRO A 136 4.08 2.21 18.77
C PRO A 136 3.73 1.44 20.06
N GLU A 137 2.47 1.51 20.50
CA GLU A 137 1.97 0.80 21.67
C GLU A 137 2.00 -0.72 21.45
N GLN A 138 1.48 -1.18 20.32
CA GLN A 138 1.48 -2.60 19.94
C GLN A 138 2.90 -3.16 19.81
N LEU A 139 3.85 -2.37 19.26
CA LEU A 139 5.26 -2.76 19.21
C LEU A 139 5.90 -2.85 20.59
N SER A 140 5.52 -1.95 21.50
CA SER A 140 6.00 -1.97 22.89
C SER A 140 5.51 -3.22 23.63
N GLU A 141 4.26 -3.59 23.46
CA GLU A 141 3.67 -4.80 24.03
C GLU A 141 4.31 -6.08 23.46
N ALA A 142 4.50 -6.13 22.15
CA ALA A 142 5.18 -7.24 21.47
C ALA A 142 6.67 -7.34 21.86
N GLY A 143 7.30 -6.24 22.27
CA GLY A 143 8.71 -6.20 22.68
C GLY A 143 9.03 -6.94 23.96
N THR A 144 8.01 -7.25 24.76
CA THR A 144 8.13 -8.01 26.02
C THR A 144 8.01 -9.52 25.83
N SER A 145 7.65 -10.00 24.62
CA SER A 145 7.58 -11.42 24.29
C SER A 145 8.85 -11.88 23.58
N ASP A 146 9.49 -12.93 24.06
CA ASP A 146 10.70 -13.57 23.50
C ASP A 146 10.50 -14.22 22.12
N GLU A 147 9.32 -14.07 21.51
CA GLU A 147 8.91 -14.78 20.29
C GLU A 147 8.92 -13.90 19.03
N ARG A 148 9.77 -12.87 18.94
CA ARG A 148 9.95 -12.18 17.66
C ARG A 148 10.66 -13.13 16.68
N GLU A 149 9.99 -13.43 15.58
CA GLU A 149 10.70 -14.00 14.44
C GLU A 149 11.76 -12.96 13.98
N GLU A 150 13.04 -13.32 14.12
CA GLU A 150 14.20 -12.46 13.91
C GLU A 150 14.28 -11.84 12.50
N THR A 151 13.50 -12.35 11.56
CA THR A 151 13.48 -11.91 10.15
C THR A 151 12.51 -10.77 9.84
N SER A 152 11.51 -10.56 10.69
CA SER A 152 10.48 -9.55 10.46
C SER A 152 10.96 -8.15 10.85
N ILE A 153 10.79 -7.17 9.96
CA ILE A 153 11.14 -5.77 10.20
C ILE A 153 9.96 -5.08 10.86
N PRO A 154 10.09 -4.63 12.12
CA PRO A 154 9.02 -3.91 12.79
C PRO A 154 8.92 -2.48 12.26
N VAL A 155 7.71 -2.07 11.88
CA VAL A 155 7.41 -0.71 11.40
C VAL A 155 6.32 -0.10 12.27
N GLY A 156 6.70 0.90 13.07
CA GLY A 156 5.77 1.66 13.91
C GLY A 156 5.12 2.80 13.13
N VAL A 157 3.78 2.83 13.09
CA VAL A 157 2.99 3.89 12.45
C VAL A 157 1.82 4.26 13.35
N ASP A 158 1.59 5.56 13.53
CA ASP A 158 0.51 6.09 14.38
C ASP A 158 -0.75 6.34 13.54
N ILE A 159 -1.38 5.27 13.11
CA ILE A 159 -2.61 5.27 12.32
C ILE A 159 -3.49 4.05 12.63
N ASP A 160 -4.79 4.19 12.48
CA ASP A 160 -5.74 3.07 12.59
C ASP A 160 -5.84 2.27 11.29
N GLU A 161 -5.82 2.96 10.13
CA GLU A 161 -5.98 2.35 8.81
C GLU A 161 -4.97 2.92 7.82
N GLY A 162 -4.45 2.04 6.98
CA GLY A 162 -3.49 2.40 5.95
C GLY A 162 -3.41 1.36 4.84
N TYR A 163 -2.55 1.62 3.88
CA TYR A 163 -2.27 0.65 2.82
C TYR A 163 -0.78 0.57 2.55
N LEU A 164 -0.35 -0.61 2.15
CA LEU A 164 1.00 -0.87 1.67
C LEU A 164 0.97 -1.05 0.16
N THR A 165 1.98 -0.53 -0.50
CA THR A 165 2.30 -0.84 -1.90
C THR A 165 3.66 -1.51 -1.95
N LEU A 166 3.75 -2.66 -2.63
CA LEU A 166 4.97 -3.39 -2.92
C LEU A 166 5.20 -3.34 -4.43
N ARG A 167 6.30 -2.73 -4.85
CA ARG A 167 6.69 -2.59 -6.25
C ARG A 167 7.88 -3.47 -6.55
N ILE A 168 7.76 -4.30 -7.56
CA ILE A 168 8.79 -5.24 -8.01
C ILE A 168 9.20 -4.84 -9.41
N LEU A 169 10.52 -4.67 -9.64
CA LEU A 169 11.07 -4.33 -10.94
C LEU A 169 11.05 -5.56 -11.87
N VAL A 170 10.59 -5.36 -13.09
CA VAL A 170 10.74 -6.29 -14.21
C VAL A 170 11.71 -5.64 -15.20
N ASP A 171 13.01 -5.83 -14.98
CA ASP A 171 14.07 -5.30 -15.82
C ASP A 171 14.20 -6.07 -17.14
N GLU A 172 13.88 -7.38 -17.12
CA GLU A 172 13.87 -8.26 -18.29
C GLU A 172 12.59 -9.10 -18.32
N GLU A 173 12.01 -9.28 -19.51
CA GLU A 173 10.79 -10.09 -19.67
C GLU A 173 11.00 -11.56 -19.28
N SER A 174 12.23 -12.06 -19.38
CA SER A 174 12.62 -13.41 -18.95
C SER A 174 12.42 -13.63 -17.44
N LYS A 175 12.48 -12.59 -16.62
CA LYS A 175 12.29 -12.64 -15.16
C LYS A 175 10.83 -12.52 -14.72
N ARG A 176 9.93 -12.22 -15.66
CA ARG A 176 8.50 -12.07 -15.33
C ARG A 176 7.88 -13.27 -14.60
N PRO A 177 8.18 -14.54 -14.95
CA PRO A 177 7.65 -15.69 -14.21
C PRO A 177 8.07 -15.70 -12.72
N ASP A 178 9.31 -15.31 -12.40
CA ASP A 178 9.82 -15.24 -11.03
C ASP A 178 9.14 -14.09 -10.25
N VAL A 179 8.98 -12.92 -10.91
CA VAL A 179 8.23 -11.80 -10.35
C VAL A 179 6.78 -12.19 -10.09
N ASP A 180 6.15 -12.89 -11.02
CA ASP A 180 4.77 -13.36 -10.87
C ASP A 180 4.64 -14.35 -9.71
N ALA A 181 5.56 -15.29 -9.59
CA ALA A 181 5.61 -16.23 -8.47
C ALA A 181 5.79 -15.50 -7.12
N PHE A 182 6.70 -14.53 -7.06
CA PHE A 182 6.93 -13.72 -5.88
C PHE A 182 5.67 -12.93 -5.48
N VAL A 183 5.02 -12.23 -6.44
CA VAL A 183 3.79 -11.47 -6.16
C VAL A 183 2.65 -12.37 -5.70
N HIS A 184 2.55 -13.59 -6.23
CA HIS A 184 1.54 -14.56 -5.77
C HIS A 184 1.79 -15.07 -4.36
N SER A 185 3.03 -15.04 -3.89
CA SER A 185 3.39 -15.44 -2.52
C SER A 185 3.14 -14.36 -1.49
N VAL A 186 2.86 -13.11 -1.92
CA VAL A 186 2.62 -11.99 -1.00
C VAL A 186 1.38 -12.27 -0.17
N THR A 187 1.54 -12.21 1.12
CA THR A 187 0.46 -12.29 2.10
C THR A 187 0.33 -10.99 2.87
N CYS A 188 -0.86 -10.69 3.32
CA CYS A 188 -1.20 -9.54 4.14
C CYS A 188 -2.28 -9.99 5.12
N ALA A 189 -1.91 -10.18 6.37
CA ALA A 189 -2.81 -10.74 7.37
C ALA A 189 -2.57 -10.12 8.75
N PRO A 190 -3.58 -10.08 9.62
CA PRO A 190 -3.35 -9.79 11.04
C PRO A 190 -2.26 -10.72 11.59
N ALA A 191 -1.30 -10.15 12.29
CA ALA A 191 -0.29 -10.94 12.98
C ALA A 191 -0.96 -11.69 14.13
N ALA A 192 -0.60 -12.97 14.30
CA ALA A 192 -1.09 -13.71 15.46
C ALA A 192 -0.69 -12.98 16.75
N PRO A 193 -1.58 -12.86 17.72
CA PRO A 193 -1.21 -12.31 19.02
C PRO A 193 -0.06 -13.14 19.61
N PRO A 194 0.92 -12.50 20.27
CA PRO A 194 2.02 -13.20 20.90
C PRO A 194 1.46 -14.28 21.85
N GLY A 195 1.84 -15.54 21.61
CA GLY A 195 1.36 -16.70 22.39
C GLY A 195 0.29 -17.58 21.74
N ALA A 196 -0.24 -17.24 20.57
CA ALA A 196 -1.11 -18.14 19.82
C ALA A 196 -0.24 -19.18 19.09
N LYS A 197 -0.03 -20.36 19.72
CA LYS A 197 0.57 -21.52 19.06
C LYS A 197 -0.23 -21.84 17.80
N ALA A 198 0.47 -21.98 16.68
CA ALA A 198 -0.12 -22.52 15.45
C ALA A 198 -0.77 -23.87 15.80
N GLY A 199 -2.11 -23.88 15.81
CA GLY A 199 -2.86 -25.09 16.08
C GLY A 199 -2.50 -26.13 15.02
N ASN A 200 -1.95 -27.26 15.47
CA ASN A 200 -1.72 -28.45 14.65
C ASN A 200 -3.00 -28.79 13.87
N ALA A 201 -3.03 -28.46 12.61
CA ALA A 201 -3.96 -29.05 11.65
C ALA A 201 -3.37 -30.36 11.14
N SER A 202 -3.34 -31.37 12.02
CA SER A 202 -3.13 -32.75 11.65
C SER A 202 -3.85 -33.61 12.68
N GLU A 203 -5.12 -33.97 12.31
CA GLU A 203 -5.74 -35.28 12.66
C GLU A 203 -7.21 -35.20 12.27
N GLY A 204 -7.57 -36.04 11.29
CA GLY A 204 -8.95 -36.32 10.90
C GLY A 204 -9.04 -36.87 9.49
#